data_90201ad7a884448c893e7070b550594e
#
_entry.id   90201ad7a884448c893e7070b550594e
#
_cell.length_a   1.000
_cell.length_b   1.000
_cell.length_c   1.000
_cell.angle_alpha   90.00
_cell.angle_beta   90.00
_cell.angle_gamma   90.00
#
_symmetry.space_group_name_H-M   'P 1'
#
loop_
_entity.id
_entity.type
_entity.pdbx_description
1 polymer ?
#
loop_
_entity_poly.entity_id
_entity_poly.type
_entity_poly.pdbx_seq_one_letter_code
_entity_poly.pdbx_strand_id
1 'polypeptide(L)'
;MDSKYFGKLSVIGMKGSEQFLSSVDSYLHQWRDDTDETYVVKADCPRFGTGEGKGIILETLRGHDTYIFADVFNYGVKYKMYGQMVPMSPDDHFQDLKRMIGAISGKARRMSVIMPMLYEGRPHKRSARESLDCAIALQELVNMGVSNIITFDAHDPRVQNAIPRSGFDNVRTSYQMIKALIREYPDITFDPAKTMIISPDEGGMGRAMYYSSVLGIELGMFYKRRNYTIIVDGRNPIEAHEFLGKSVQDKDVIIVDDMISSGDSVIDVAKQLKGRGARRIFVFATFGLFCNGCDKLNEAYNNGLIDKIFTTNLNYRPEEIINSPWYAEVNMCKYVSYIIDRLNRDESMSELLNPVKKIHDFVDAVRDKK
;
A
#
# COMPACT_ATOMS: atom_id res chain seq x y z
N MET A 1 28.90 17.81 19.55
CA MET A 1 27.42 17.90 19.75
C MET A 1 26.81 16.67 19.05
N ASP A 2 26.47 15.65 19.81
CA ASP A 2 25.73 14.52 19.25
C ASP A 2 24.33 15.03 18.91
N SER A 3 24.12 15.26 17.61
CA SER A 3 22.81 15.66 17.13
C SER A 3 21.85 14.48 17.31
N LYS A 4 20.79 14.64 18.07
CA LYS A 4 19.70 13.67 18.27
C LYS A 4 19.10 13.21 16.91
N TYR A 5 19.33 13.94 15.86
CA TYR A 5 18.80 13.75 14.51
C TYR A 5 19.90 13.70 13.47
N PHE A 6 19.73 12.87 12.45
CA PHE A 6 20.66 12.77 11.30
C PHE A 6 20.79 14.10 10.55
N GLY A 7 19.72 14.88 10.45
CA GLY A 7 19.67 16.20 9.86
C GLY A 7 18.37 16.90 10.18
N LYS A 8 18.24 18.19 9.81
CA LYS A 8 16.95 18.86 9.88
C LYS A 8 15.95 18.10 9.02
N LEU A 9 14.79 17.76 9.58
CA LEU A 9 13.76 17.03 8.87
C LEU A 9 13.09 17.89 7.81
N SER A 10 12.85 17.34 6.64
CA SER A 10 11.97 17.91 5.63
C SER A 10 11.18 16.82 4.90
N VAL A 11 9.92 17.09 4.63
CA VAL A 11 9.01 16.19 3.93
C VAL A 11 8.47 16.90 2.70
N ILE A 12 8.60 16.29 1.53
CA ILE A 12 8.03 16.79 0.28
C ILE A 12 6.86 15.90 -0.10
N GLY A 13 5.69 16.47 -0.30
CA GLY A 13 4.54 15.79 -0.86
C GLY A 13 4.45 15.96 -2.37
N MET A 14 4.33 14.86 -3.10
CA MET A 14 3.88 14.94 -4.48
C MET A 14 2.40 15.34 -4.51
N LYS A 15 1.98 15.99 -5.59
CA LYS A 15 0.63 16.52 -5.74
C LYS A 15 -0.46 15.47 -5.45
N GLY A 16 -1.45 15.85 -4.66
CA GLY A 16 -2.55 14.96 -4.21
C GLY A 16 -2.28 14.26 -2.87
N SER A 17 -1.12 14.53 -2.22
CA SER A 17 -0.79 13.98 -0.90
C SER A 17 -0.96 14.99 0.25
N GLU A 18 -1.51 16.17 -0.02
CA GLU A 18 -1.53 17.31 0.91
C GLU A 18 -2.25 16.97 2.22
N GLN A 19 -3.43 16.37 2.14
CA GLN A 19 -4.22 16.00 3.32
C GLN A 19 -3.53 14.91 4.15
N PHE A 20 -2.96 13.90 3.48
CA PHE A 20 -2.22 12.83 4.14
C PHE A 20 -1.02 13.38 4.89
N LEU A 21 -0.23 14.24 4.24
CA LEU A 21 0.96 14.82 4.84
C LEU A 21 0.66 15.86 5.92
N SER A 22 -0.43 16.60 5.84
CA SER A 22 -0.89 17.44 6.94
C SER A 22 -1.13 16.63 8.22
N SER A 23 -1.70 15.43 8.08
CA SER A 23 -1.88 14.52 9.22
C SER A 23 -0.55 13.93 9.71
N VAL A 24 0.36 13.57 8.79
CA VAL A 24 1.72 13.09 9.13
C VAL A 24 2.49 14.16 9.90
N ASP A 25 2.48 15.40 9.42
CA ASP A 25 3.11 16.56 10.04
C ASP A 25 2.61 16.78 11.47
N SER A 26 1.29 16.74 11.66
CA SER A 26 0.65 16.85 12.98
C SER A 26 1.14 15.78 13.97
N TYR A 27 1.33 14.54 13.52
CA TYR A 27 1.88 13.48 14.38
C TYR A 27 3.38 13.67 14.66
N LEU A 28 4.16 14.16 13.71
CA LEU A 28 5.57 14.47 13.94
C LEU A 28 5.72 15.53 15.04
N HIS A 29 4.92 16.60 15.01
CA HIS A 29 4.91 17.62 16.06
C HIS A 29 4.54 17.09 17.45
N GLN A 30 3.73 16.02 17.56
CA GLN A 30 3.41 15.42 18.85
C GLN A 30 4.61 14.72 19.53
N TRP A 31 5.64 14.36 18.78
CA TRP A 31 6.78 13.56 19.29
C TRP A 31 8.10 14.32 19.29
N ARG A 32 8.14 15.49 18.69
CA ARG A 32 9.36 16.27 18.53
C ARG A 32 9.23 17.56 19.33
N ASP A 33 10.26 17.81 20.14
CA ASP A 33 10.37 19.03 20.96
C ASP A 33 11.16 20.08 20.17
N ASP A 34 10.79 20.35 18.92
CA ASP A 34 11.39 21.40 18.11
C ASP A 34 10.37 22.53 17.81
N THR A 35 10.88 23.64 17.31
CA THR A 35 10.13 24.87 17.09
C THR A 35 9.77 25.08 15.62
N ASP A 36 9.96 24.09 14.75
CA ASP A 36 9.58 24.20 13.35
C ASP A 36 8.05 24.31 13.23
N GLU A 37 7.59 25.25 12.43
CA GLU A 37 6.14 25.42 12.19
C GLU A 37 5.55 24.27 11.39
N THR A 38 6.32 23.70 10.47
CA THR A 38 5.97 22.51 9.67
C THR A 38 7.23 21.84 9.12
N TYR A 39 7.16 20.51 8.98
CA TYR A 39 8.20 19.75 8.28
C TYR A 39 7.92 19.62 6.78
N VAL A 40 6.70 20.00 6.34
CA VAL A 40 6.30 19.90 4.94
C VAL A 40 6.84 21.09 4.15
N VAL A 41 7.70 20.79 3.20
CA VAL A 41 8.38 21.78 2.34
C VAL A 41 7.46 22.23 1.20
N LYS A 42 7.43 23.50 0.92
CA LYS A 42 6.70 24.05 -0.23
C LYS A 42 7.41 23.70 -1.54
N ALA A 43 6.77 22.81 -2.30
CA ALA A 43 7.26 22.32 -3.57
C ALA A 43 6.10 22.13 -4.55
N ASP A 44 6.36 22.20 -5.86
CA ASP A 44 5.34 22.04 -6.90
C ASP A 44 5.96 21.46 -8.19
N CYS A 45 5.11 20.84 -9.01
CA CYS A 45 5.45 20.39 -10.37
C CYS A 45 4.45 20.98 -11.37
N PRO A 46 4.54 22.29 -11.69
CA PRO A 46 3.66 22.90 -12.67
C PRO A 46 3.83 22.28 -14.06
N ARG A 47 2.73 22.26 -14.82
CA ARG A 47 2.68 21.72 -16.18
C ARG A 47 2.58 22.83 -17.21
N PHE A 48 3.30 22.66 -18.32
CA PHE A 48 3.08 23.41 -19.54
C PHE A 48 1.85 22.87 -20.29
N GLY A 49 1.31 23.62 -21.24
CA GLY A 49 0.15 23.23 -22.02
C GLY A 49 0.34 21.95 -22.87
N THR A 50 1.58 21.56 -23.12
CA THR A 50 2.01 20.31 -23.78
C THR A 50 2.04 19.10 -22.85
N GLY A 51 1.90 19.31 -21.52
CA GLY A 51 2.03 18.25 -20.51
C GLY A 51 3.43 18.13 -19.88
N GLU A 52 4.43 18.83 -20.41
CA GLU A 52 5.76 18.89 -19.79
C GLU A 52 5.69 19.51 -18.40
N GLY A 53 6.46 18.96 -17.45
CA GLY A 53 6.50 19.44 -16.07
C GLY A 53 7.85 20.00 -15.68
N LYS A 54 7.87 20.78 -14.58
CA LYS A 54 9.07 21.34 -13.99
C LYS A 54 9.00 21.20 -12.47
N GLY A 55 9.98 20.52 -11.84
CA GLY A 55 10.10 20.46 -10.39
C GLY A 55 10.59 21.79 -9.80
N ILE A 56 9.90 22.32 -8.79
CA ILE A 56 10.23 23.55 -8.10
C ILE A 56 10.20 23.30 -6.60
N ILE A 57 11.25 23.73 -5.88
CA ILE A 57 11.33 23.73 -4.42
C ILE A 57 11.56 25.19 -3.99
N LEU A 58 10.70 25.68 -3.10
CA LEU A 58 10.69 27.08 -2.69
C LEU A 58 11.51 27.36 -1.43
N GLU A 59 12.10 26.34 -0.84
CA GLU A 59 12.86 26.41 0.41
C GLU A 59 14.24 25.76 0.26
N THR A 60 15.18 26.10 1.14
CA THR A 60 16.49 25.44 1.12
C THR A 60 16.41 24.05 1.77
N LEU A 61 17.03 23.07 1.12
CA LEU A 61 17.16 21.71 1.65
C LEU A 61 18.62 21.35 2.00
N ARG A 62 19.51 22.35 2.03
CA ARG A 62 20.93 22.10 2.31
C ARG A 62 21.11 21.53 3.72
N GLY A 63 21.68 20.33 3.76
CA GLY A 63 21.93 19.61 5.02
C GLY A 63 20.69 18.94 5.63
N HIS A 64 19.54 18.98 4.98
CA HIS A 64 18.31 18.33 5.47
C HIS A 64 18.35 16.81 5.22
N ASP A 65 17.67 16.09 6.09
CA ASP A 65 17.23 14.71 5.86
C ASP A 65 15.82 14.78 5.24
N THR A 66 15.74 14.49 3.95
CA THR A 66 14.57 14.79 3.11
C THR A 66 13.82 13.51 2.75
N TYR A 67 12.51 13.49 3.00
CA TYR A 67 11.60 12.42 2.64
C TYR A 67 10.64 12.90 1.56
N ILE A 68 10.51 12.16 0.46
CA ILE A 68 9.58 12.48 -0.64
C ILE A 68 8.47 11.42 -0.61
N PHE A 69 7.23 11.85 -0.34
CA PHE A 69 6.07 10.98 -0.41
C PHE A 69 5.43 11.04 -1.78
N ALA A 70 5.30 9.91 -2.45
CA ALA A 70 4.81 9.80 -3.82
C ALA A 70 3.77 8.68 -3.97
N ASP A 71 2.48 9.03 -3.98
CA ASP A 71 1.41 8.15 -4.46
C ASP A 71 1.36 8.20 -5.99
N VAL A 72 2.05 7.28 -6.64
CA VAL A 72 2.15 7.24 -8.11
C VAL A 72 0.87 6.71 -8.79
N PHE A 73 -0.10 6.21 -8.02
CA PHE A 73 -1.37 5.71 -8.53
C PHE A 73 -2.55 6.69 -8.30
N ASN A 74 -2.25 7.95 -7.97
CA ASN A 74 -3.28 8.96 -7.70
C ASN A 74 -3.91 9.52 -8.98
N TYR A 75 -4.88 8.81 -9.52
CA TYR A 75 -5.65 9.25 -10.69
C TYR A 75 -6.63 10.41 -10.40
N GLY A 76 -6.79 10.82 -9.14
CA GLY A 76 -7.57 12.00 -8.74
C GLY A 76 -6.87 13.31 -9.11
N VAL A 77 -5.55 13.31 -9.27
CA VAL A 77 -4.79 14.46 -9.73
C VAL A 77 -4.98 14.62 -11.24
N LYS A 78 -5.40 15.83 -11.64
CA LYS A 78 -5.62 16.17 -13.06
C LYS A 78 -4.82 17.39 -13.45
N TYR A 79 -4.44 17.48 -14.71
CA TYR A 79 -3.80 18.66 -15.30
C TYR A 79 -4.33 18.93 -16.71
N LYS A 80 -4.13 20.17 -17.18
CA LYS A 80 -4.57 20.58 -18.51
C LYS A 80 -3.48 20.29 -19.54
N MET A 81 -3.79 19.48 -20.56
CA MET A 81 -2.91 19.14 -21.68
C MET A 81 -3.67 19.31 -23.00
N TYR A 82 -3.12 20.09 -23.93
CA TYR A 82 -3.78 20.46 -25.20
C TYR A 82 -5.23 20.92 -25.04
N GLY A 83 -5.49 21.69 -23.97
CA GLY A 83 -6.83 22.22 -23.68
C GLY A 83 -7.78 21.30 -22.93
N GLN A 84 -7.43 20.01 -22.74
CA GLN A 84 -8.26 19.01 -22.06
C GLN A 84 -7.75 18.73 -20.65
N MET A 85 -8.66 18.46 -19.71
CA MET A 85 -8.30 17.96 -18.37
C MET A 85 -8.08 16.46 -18.43
N VAL A 86 -6.86 16.02 -18.11
CA VAL A 86 -6.48 14.61 -18.11
C VAL A 86 -6.04 14.18 -16.71
N PRO A 87 -6.37 12.96 -16.26
CA PRO A 87 -5.81 12.42 -15.03
C PRO A 87 -4.32 12.12 -15.21
N MET A 88 -3.55 12.26 -14.15
CA MET A 88 -2.16 11.80 -14.16
C MET A 88 -2.10 10.28 -14.19
N SER A 89 -1.26 9.76 -15.08
CA SER A 89 -0.88 8.35 -15.11
C SER A 89 0.19 8.05 -14.05
N PRO A 90 0.45 6.77 -13.73
CA PRO A 90 1.62 6.39 -12.92
C PRO A 90 2.94 6.94 -13.49
N ASP A 91 3.08 6.97 -14.82
CA ASP A 91 4.27 7.52 -15.49
C ASP A 91 4.41 9.03 -15.24
N ASP A 92 3.30 9.77 -15.30
CA ASP A 92 3.30 11.20 -14.98
C ASP A 92 3.80 11.47 -13.56
N HIS A 93 3.26 10.73 -12.59
CA HIS A 93 3.65 10.84 -11.18
C HIS A 93 5.11 10.44 -10.96
N PHE A 94 5.55 9.34 -11.55
CA PHE A 94 6.93 8.87 -11.44
C PHE A 94 7.91 9.85 -12.10
N GLN A 95 7.54 10.43 -13.24
CA GLN A 95 8.36 11.45 -13.88
C GLN A 95 8.40 12.75 -13.04
N ASP A 96 7.31 13.14 -12.37
CA ASP A 96 7.31 14.28 -11.45
C ASP A 96 8.16 14.01 -10.21
N LEU A 97 8.15 12.79 -9.66
CA LEU A 97 9.06 12.37 -8.60
C LEU A 97 10.53 12.59 -9.04
N LYS A 98 10.89 12.15 -10.24
CA LYS A 98 12.26 12.37 -10.78
C LYS A 98 12.59 13.85 -10.94
N ARG A 99 11.64 14.68 -11.38
CA ARG A 99 11.82 16.14 -11.45
C ARG A 99 12.05 16.75 -10.07
N MET A 100 11.33 16.28 -9.05
CA MET A 100 11.50 16.73 -7.68
C MET A 100 12.88 16.35 -7.12
N ILE A 101 13.31 15.10 -7.33
CA ILE A 101 14.67 14.65 -6.98
C ILE A 101 15.73 15.52 -7.67
N GLY A 102 15.54 15.81 -8.97
CA GLY A 102 16.42 16.69 -9.74
C GLY A 102 16.45 18.13 -9.18
N ALA A 103 15.32 18.66 -8.69
CA ALA A 103 15.24 19.98 -8.09
C ALA A 103 15.96 20.09 -6.74
N ILE A 104 16.04 18.99 -5.97
CA ILE A 104 16.87 18.90 -4.73
C ILE A 104 18.35 19.06 -5.09
N SER A 105 18.77 18.57 -6.25
CA SER A 105 20.09 18.83 -6.84
C SER A 105 21.26 18.43 -5.94
N GLY A 106 21.16 17.32 -5.21
CA GLY A 106 22.20 16.80 -4.34
C GLY A 106 22.53 17.69 -3.12
N LYS A 107 21.68 18.63 -2.75
CA LYS A 107 21.91 19.54 -1.61
C LYS A 107 21.42 18.97 -0.28
N ALA A 108 20.47 18.07 -0.30
CA ALA A 108 20.05 17.35 0.90
C ALA A 108 21.19 16.49 1.45
N ARG A 109 21.22 16.28 2.75
CA ARG A 109 22.18 15.41 3.41
C ARG A 109 21.88 13.94 3.15
N ARG A 110 20.60 13.58 3.15
CA ARG A 110 20.05 12.28 2.77
C ARG A 110 18.72 12.50 2.06
N MET A 111 18.40 11.64 1.14
CA MET A 111 17.12 11.67 0.42
C MET A 111 16.51 10.27 0.43
N SER A 112 15.31 10.17 0.98
CA SER A 112 14.50 8.94 1.04
C SER A 112 13.21 9.13 0.28
N VAL A 113 12.77 8.12 -0.45
CA VAL A 113 11.47 8.12 -1.17
C VAL A 113 10.52 7.17 -0.45
N ILE A 114 9.37 7.69 -0.04
CA ILE A 114 8.23 6.89 0.44
C ILE A 114 7.27 6.76 -0.76
N MET A 115 7.31 5.61 -1.40
CA MET A 115 6.43 5.25 -2.50
C MET A 115 5.56 4.09 -2.03
N PRO A 116 4.37 4.37 -1.51
CA PRO A 116 3.56 3.34 -0.86
C PRO A 116 3.34 2.12 -1.73
N MET A 117 2.79 2.27 -2.91
CA MET A 117 2.72 1.24 -3.94
C MET A 117 3.81 1.50 -4.98
N LEU A 118 4.67 0.52 -5.21
CA LEU A 118 5.79 0.69 -6.14
C LEU A 118 5.30 0.91 -7.57
N TYR A 119 5.88 1.93 -8.22
CA TYR A 119 5.73 2.13 -9.65
C TYR A 119 6.18 0.86 -10.40
N GLU A 120 5.35 0.40 -11.33
CA GLU A 120 5.55 -0.85 -12.08
C GLU A 120 5.82 -2.08 -11.20
N GLY A 121 5.24 -2.14 -9.97
CA GLY A 121 5.45 -3.23 -9.03
C GLY A 121 4.87 -4.59 -9.51
N ARG A 122 3.88 -4.59 -10.41
CA ARG A 122 3.29 -5.82 -10.98
C ARG A 122 4.21 -6.52 -11.98
N PRO A 123 4.85 -5.83 -12.97
CA PRO A 123 5.83 -6.44 -13.85
C PRO A 123 7.20 -6.61 -13.16
N HIS A 124 7.22 -7.39 -12.08
CA HIS A 124 8.38 -7.62 -11.21
C HIS A 124 9.32 -8.72 -11.69
N LYS A 125 8.90 -9.52 -12.65
CA LYS A 125 9.67 -10.64 -13.23
C LYS A 125 9.51 -10.69 -14.74
N ARG A 126 10.49 -11.27 -15.40
CA ARG A 126 10.49 -11.51 -16.84
C ARG A 126 10.27 -12.99 -17.10
N SER A 127 9.27 -13.33 -17.89
CA SER A 127 8.98 -14.71 -18.32
C SER A 127 9.09 -14.89 -19.83
N ALA A 128 9.17 -13.78 -20.58
CA ALA A 128 9.32 -13.75 -22.03
C ALA A 128 10.20 -12.56 -22.45
N ARG A 129 9.98 -12.02 -23.65
CA ARG A 129 10.63 -10.79 -24.15
C ARG A 129 9.86 -9.57 -23.62
N GLU A 130 10.00 -9.31 -22.35
CA GLU A 130 9.30 -8.27 -21.59
C GLU A 130 10.31 -7.29 -21.00
N SER A 131 9.90 -6.06 -20.78
CA SER A 131 10.65 -5.10 -19.97
C SER A 131 10.62 -5.51 -18.48
N LEU A 132 11.56 -5.00 -17.70
CA LEU A 132 11.64 -5.23 -16.25
C LEU A 132 11.57 -3.87 -15.54
N ASP A 133 10.40 -3.21 -15.70
CA ASP A 133 10.25 -1.78 -15.44
C ASP A 133 10.40 -1.43 -13.95
N CYS A 134 9.92 -2.27 -13.04
CA CYS A 134 10.11 -2.06 -11.62
C CYS A 134 11.60 -2.00 -11.23
N ALA A 135 12.41 -2.93 -11.75
CA ALA A 135 13.84 -2.97 -11.48
C ALA A 135 14.56 -1.74 -12.05
N ILE A 136 14.20 -1.34 -13.28
CA ILE A 136 14.75 -0.15 -13.94
C ILE A 136 14.40 1.10 -13.13
N ALA A 137 13.14 1.25 -12.73
CA ALA A 137 12.67 2.40 -11.94
C ALA A 137 13.41 2.52 -10.60
N LEU A 138 13.58 1.41 -9.88
CA LEU A 138 14.34 1.40 -8.62
C LEU A 138 15.81 1.82 -8.84
N GLN A 139 16.45 1.32 -9.91
CA GLN A 139 17.81 1.69 -10.27
C GLN A 139 17.92 3.17 -10.67
N GLU A 140 16.95 3.71 -11.40
CA GLU A 140 16.91 5.14 -11.76
C GLU A 140 16.89 6.00 -10.50
N LEU A 141 16.03 5.71 -9.52
CA LEU A 141 15.95 6.47 -8.28
C LEU A 141 17.27 6.44 -7.50
N VAL A 142 17.89 5.26 -7.38
CA VAL A 142 19.20 5.11 -6.73
C VAL A 142 20.29 5.88 -7.46
N ASN A 143 20.33 5.81 -8.80
CA ASN A 143 21.29 6.55 -9.62
C ASN A 143 21.10 8.07 -9.52
N MET A 144 19.89 8.53 -9.21
CA MET A 144 19.60 9.94 -8.94
C MET A 144 19.94 10.38 -7.50
N GLY A 145 20.50 9.48 -6.66
CA GLY A 145 20.97 9.77 -5.31
C GLY A 145 19.96 9.50 -4.20
N VAL A 146 18.88 8.74 -4.47
CA VAL A 146 17.99 8.24 -3.41
C VAL A 146 18.73 7.19 -2.59
N SER A 147 18.82 7.43 -1.29
CA SER A 147 19.53 6.57 -0.34
C SER A 147 18.67 5.43 0.18
N ASN A 148 17.38 5.66 0.34
CA ASN A 148 16.43 4.68 0.83
C ASN A 148 15.08 4.79 0.13
N ILE A 149 14.48 3.64 -0.20
CA ILE A 149 13.13 3.53 -0.78
C ILE A 149 12.26 2.76 0.22
N ILE A 150 11.17 3.37 0.64
CA ILE A 150 10.22 2.81 1.60
C ILE A 150 8.92 2.52 0.86
N THR A 151 8.47 1.28 0.94
CA THR A 151 7.22 0.82 0.31
C THR A 151 6.42 -0.02 1.29
N PHE A 152 5.15 -0.29 0.96
CA PHE A 152 4.27 -1.09 1.80
C PHE A 152 3.77 -2.30 1.04
N ASP A 153 3.85 -3.47 1.67
CA ASP A 153 3.36 -4.75 1.13
C ASP A 153 3.63 -4.92 -0.38
N ALA A 154 4.89 -4.75 -0.80
CA ALA A 154 5.28 -4.88 -2.20
C ALA A 154 4.69 -6.16 -2.82
N HIS A 155 4.19 -6.07 -4.06
CA HIS A 155 3.58 -7.19 -4.79
C HIS A 155 4.50 -8.41 -4.83
N ASP A 156 5.79 -8.17 -5.08
CA ASP A 156 6.85 -9.16 -4.89
C ASP A 156 8.03 -8.49 -4.13
N PRO A 157 8.34 -8.91 -2.90
CA PRO A 157 9.42 -8.29 -2.12
C PRO A 157 10.82 -8.51 -2.71
N ARG A 158 10.98 -9.44 -3.68
CA ARG A 158 12.26 -9.71 -4.35
C ARG A 158 12.70 -8.60 -5.29
N VAL A 159 11.83 -7.61 -5.59
CA VAL A 159 12.21 -6.41 -6.36
C VAL A 159 13.40 -5.67 -5.74
N GLN A 160 13.60 -5.77 -4.42
CA GLN A 160 14.78 -5.22 -3.73
C GLN A 160 16.12 -5.74 -4.28
N ASN A 161 16.13 -6.92 -4.89
CA ASN A 161 17.33 -7.50 -5.49
C ASN A 161 17.88 -6.67 -6.69
N ALA A 162 17.07 -5.76 -7.23
CA ALA A 162 17.52 -4.85 -8.29
C ALA A 162 18.50 -3.78 -7.77
N ILE A 163 18.47 -3.50 -6.46
CA ILE A 163 19.26 -2.44 -5.79
C ILE A 163 19.96 -2.95 -4.52
N PRO A 164 20.80 -4.00 -4.60
CA PRO A 164 21.29 -4.75 -3.43
C PRO A 164 22.20 -3.96 -2.49
N ARG A 165 22.62 -2.76 -2.87
CA ARG A 165 23.50 -1.89 -2.05
C ARG A 165 22.80 -0.61 -1.56
N SER A 166 21.51 -0.47 -1.84
CA SER A 166 20.72 0.70 -1.42
C SER A 166 19.69 0.30 -0.36
N GLY A 167 19.29 1.23 0.47
CA GLY A 167 18.24 1.01 1.46
C GLY A 167 16.92 0.70 0.77
N PHE A 168 16.25 -0.37 1.22
CA PHE A 168 14.91 -0.73 0.76
C PHE A 168 14.12 -1.31 1.93
N ASP A 169 13.08 -0.59 2.35
CA ASP A 169 12.22 -1.00 3.45
C ASP A 169 10.82 -1.36 2.92
N ASN A 170 10.49 -2.64 2.96
CA ASN A 170 9.15 -3.13 2.64
C ASN A 170 8.33 -3.33 3.93
N VAL A 171 7.48 -2.37 4.24
CA VAL A 171 6.75 -2.28 5.51
C VAL A 171 5.41 -3.01 5.43
N ARG A 172 5.06 -3.80 6.46
CA ARG A 172 3.77 -4.49 6.54
C ARG A 172 2.69 -3.61 7.14
N THR A 173 1.46 -3.74 6.62
CA THR A 173 0.28 -3.03 7.12
C THR A 173 -0.57 -3.87 8.09
N SER A 174 -0.15 -5.12 8.33
CA SER A 174 -0.94 -6.16 9.03
C SER A 174 -1.45 -5.75 10.41
N TYR A 175 -0.64 -5.07 11.23
CA TYR A 175 -1.09 -4.60 12.54
C TYR A 175 -2.26 -3.62 12.44
N GLN A 176 -2.17 -2.66 11.51
CA GLN A 176 -3.20 -1.65 11.31
C GLN A 176 -4.48 -2.26 10.73
N MET A 177 -4.36 -3.25 9.83
CA MET A 177 -5.49 -4.00 9.27
C MET A 177 -6.25 -4.77 10.37
N ILE A 178 -5.54 -5.54 11.18
CA ILE A 178 -6.13 -6.30 12.29
C ILE A 178 -6.79 -5.36 13.29
N LYS A 179 -6.13 -4.26 13.64
CA LYS A 179 -6.68 -3.23 14.55
C LYS A 179 -7.96 -2.61 14.00
N ALA A 180 -8.01 -2.32 12.71
CA ALA A 180 -9.20 -1.76 12.06
C ALA A 180 -10.35 -2.75 12.07
N LEU A 181 -10.11 -4.04 11.76
CA LEU A 181 -11.12 -5.08 11.81
C LEU A 181 -11.71 -5.23 13.21
N ILE A 182 -10.88 -5.31 14.26
CA ILE A 182 -11.35 -5.46 15.64
C ILE A 182 -12.17 -4.23 16.08
N ARG A 183 -11.81 -3.04 15.62
CA ARG A 183 -12.56 -1.82 15.92
C ARG A 183 -13.95 -1.82 15.28
N GLU A 184 -14.05 -2.25 14.02
CA GLU A 184 -15.32 -2.30 13.27
C GLU A 184 -16.19 -3.49 13.70
N TYR A 185 -15.56 -4.62 14.05
CA TYR A 185 -16.22 -5.86 14.45
C TYR A 185 -15.64 -6.39 15.76
N PRO A 186 -16.02 -5.80 16.92
CA PRO A 186 -15.48 -6.21 18.23
C PRO A 186 -15.81 -7.66 18.62
N ASP A 187 -16.82 -8.27 17.99
CA ASP A 187 -17.23 -9.65 18.21
C ASP A 187 -16.36 -10.68 17.49
N ILE A 188 -15.49 -10.25 16.56
CA ILE A 188 -14.61 -11.17 15.84
C ILE A 188 -13.65 -11.89 16.80
N THR A 189 -13.40 -13.15 16.52
CA THR A 189 -12.46 -13.97 17.30
C THR A 189 -11.50 -14.68 16.38
N PHE A 190 -10.21 -14.62 16.71
CA PHE A 190 -9.19 -15.38 15.98
C PHE A 190 -9.05 -16.79 16.56
N ASP A 191 -10.13 -17.57 16.37
CA ASP A 191 -10.23 -18.97 16.73
C ASP A 191 -10.25 -19.80 15.44
N PRO A 192 -9.38 -20.82 15.27
CA PRO A 192 -9.35 -21.67 14.08
C PRO A 192 -10.70 -22.32 13.72
N ALA A 193 -11.57 -22.51 14.72
CA ALA A 193 -12.92 -23.04 14.48
C ALA A 193 -13.89 -21.98 13.90
N LYS A 194 -13.61 -20.68 14.09
CA LYS A 194 -14.53 -19.59 13.79
C LYS A 194 -14.03 -18.63 12.70
N THR A 195 -12.73 -18.56 12.48
CA THR A 195 -12.14 -17.61 11.51
C THR A 195 -11.07 -18.31 10.66
N MET A 196 -11.01 -17.92 9.39
CA MET A 196 -10.03 -18.44 8.43
C MET A 196 -9.48 -17.34 7.55
N ILE A 197 -8.17 -17.39 7.25
CA ILE A 197 -7.53 -16.56 6.24
C ILE A 197 -7.69 -17.21 4.87
N ILE A 198 -7.95 -16.40 3.86
CA ILE A 198 -8.10 -16.85 2.47
C ILE A 198 -7.13 -16.10 1.57
N SER A 199 -6.32 -16.85 0.83
CA SER A 199 -5.59 -16.31 -0.32
C SER A 199 -6.48 -16.34 -1.56
N PRO A 200 -6.67 -15.23 -2.29
CA PRO A 200 -7.50 -15.20 -3.49
C PRO A 200 -6.87 -15.96 -4.67
N ASP A 201 -5.55 -16.14 -4.64
CA ASP A 201 -4.79 -16.90 -5.64
C ASP A 201 -3.40 -17.30 -5.11
N GLU A 202 -2.58 -17.90 -5.97
CA GLU A 202 -1.23 -18.35 -5.62
C GLU A 202 -0.27 -17.17 -5.31
N GLY A 203 -0.47 -16.02 -5.97
CA GLY A 203 0.36 -14.84 -5.78
C GLY A 203 0.23 -14.24 -4.38
N GLY A 204 -0.98 -14.26 -3.79
CA GLY A 204 -1.28 -13.80 -2.44
C GLY A 204 -0.85 -14.74 -1.31
N MET A 205 -0.42 -15.98 -1.63
CA MET A 205 -0.19 -17.03 -0.63
C MET A 205 0.79 -16.62 0.46
N GLY A 206 1.92 -16.02 0.12
CA GLY A 206 2.93 -15.60 1.10
C GLY A 206 2.40 -14.61 2.13
N ARG A 207 1.53 -13.70 1.69
CA ARG A 207 0.86 -12.71 2.55
C ARG A 207 -0.18 -13.39 3.43
N ALA A 208 -1.02 -14.23 2.86
CA ALA A 208 -2.03 -14.97 3.59
C ALA A 208 -1.42 -15.92 4.64
N MET A 209 -0.32 -16.61 4.32
CA MET A 209 0.45 -17.44 5.27
C MET A 209 0.96 -16.61 6.45
N TYR A 210 1.42 -15.39 6.21
CA TYR A 210 1.87 -14.52 7.29
C TYR A 210 0.72 -14.20 8.27
N TYR A 211 -0.46 -13.78 7.76
CA TYR A 211 -1.62 -13.51 8.61
C TYR A 211 -2.09 -14.76 9.37
N SER A 212 -2.17 -15.89 8.68
CA SER A 212 -2.55 -17.18 9.30
C SER A 212 -1.59 -17.54 10.44
N SER A 213 -0.28 -17.44 10.21
CA SER A 213 0.74 -17.80 11.21
C SER A 213 0.71 -16.84 12.40
N VAL A 214 0.57 -15.53 12.17
CA VAL A 214 0.57 -14.52 13.25
C VAL A 214 -0.70 -14.60 14.09
N LEU A 215 -1.84 -14.90 13.48
CA LEU A 215 -3.13 -15.00 14.18
C LEU A 215 -3.40 -16.41 14.74
N GLY A 216 -2.62 -17.42 14.34
CA GLY A 216 -2.80 -18.80 14.76
C GLY A 216 -4.09 -19.43 14.24
N ILE A 217 -4.56 -19.03 13.05
CA ILE A 217 -5.82 -19.50 12.44
C ILE A 217 -5.57 -20.19 11.10
N GLU A 218 -6.57 -20.94 10.64
CA GLU A 218 -6.51 -21.75 9.42
C GLU A 218 -6.31 -20.89 8.17
N LEU A 219 -5.67 -21.49 7.15
CA LEU A 219 -5.46 -20.91 5.83
C LEU A 219 -6.19 -21.74 4.77
N GLY A 220 -6.87 -21.05 3.87
CA GLY A 220 -7.37 -21.59 2.62
C GLY A 220 -6.89 -20.77 1.43
N MET A 221 -6.90 -21.34 0.25
CA MET A 221 -6.53 -20.62 -0.99
C MET A 221 -7.41 -21.03 -2.15
N PHE A 222 -7.54 -20.10 -3.11
CA PHE A 222 -8.07 -20.39 -4.42
C PHE A 222 -6.94 -20.63 -5.42
N TYR A 223 -7.10 -21.66 -6.21
CA TYR A 223 -6.18 -22.04 -7.27
C TYR A 223 -6.89 -21.89 -8.63
N LYS A 224 -6.25 -21.17 -9.55
CA LYS A 224 -6.74 -20.99 -10.93
C LYS A 224 -6.19 -22.08 -11.82
N ARG A 225 -6.93 -23.19 -11.97
CA ARG A 225 -6.57 -24.23 -12.94
C ARG A 225 -6.74 -23.70 -14.35
N ARG A 226 -5.64 -23.68 -15.12
CA ARG A 226 -5.61 -23.20 -16.51
C ARG A 226 -5.56 -24.38 -17.47
N ASN A 227 -6.26 -24.22 -18.59
CA ASN A 227 -6.13 -25.17 -19.68
C ASN A 227 -4.89 -24.82 -20.53
N TYR A 228 -3.81 -25.55 -20.33
CA TYR A 228 -2.56 -25.34 -21.07
C TYR A 228 -2.61 -25.88 -22.50
N THR A 229 -3.67 -26.58 -22.90
CA THR A 229 -3.83 -27.12 -24.26
C THR A 229 -4.47 -26.13 -25.22
N ILE A 230 -5.07 -25.06 -24.69
CA ILE A 230 -5.79 -24.03 -25.47
C ILE A 230 -5.16 -22.66 -25.16
N ILE A 231 -4.98 -21.86 -26.21
CA ILE A 231 -4.55 -20.46 -26.11
C ILE A 231 -5.67 -19.58 -26.70
N VAL A 232 -6.23 -18.67 -25.90
CA VAL A 232 -7.21 -17.67 -26.35
C VAL A 232 -6.62 -16.30 -26.04
N ASP A 233 -6.49 -15.43 -27.03
CA ASP A 233 -5.93 -14.09 -26.93
C ASP A 233 -4.54 -14.08 -26.23
N GLY A 234 -3.68 -15.05 -26.58
CA GLY A 234 -2.34 -15.18 -26.02
C GLY A 234 -2.27 -15.69 -24.59
N ARG A 235 -3.37 -16.18 -24.02
CA ARG A 235 -3.46 -16.69 -22.62
C ARG A 235 -4.12 -18.06 -22.58
N ASN A 236 -3.71 -18.86 -21.60
CA ASN A 236 -4.40 -20.12 -21.31
C ASN A 236 -5.69 -19.80 -20.50
N PRO A 237 -6.87 -20.19 -20.98
CA PRO A 237 -8.13 -19.94 -20.30
C PRO A 237 -8.19 -20.64 -18.94
N ILE A 238 -8.86 -19.99 -17.97
CA ILE A 238 -9.11 -20.57 -16.66
C ILE A 238 -10.26 -21.57 -16.79
N GLU A 239 -10.01 -22.84 -16.46
CA GLU A 239 -11.02 -23.91 -16.48
C GLU A 239 -11.84 -23.97 -15.19
N ALA A 240 -11.18 -23.73 -14.04
CA ALA A 240 -11.84 -23.80 -12.75
C ALA A 240 -11.08 -22.96 -11.71
N HIS A 241 -11.84 -22.44 -10.76
CA HIS A 241 -11.31 -21.92 -9.49
C HIS A 241 -11.54 -22.99 -8.43
N GLU A 242 -10.50 -23.69 -8.05
CA GLU A 242 -10.57 -24.72 -7.02
C GLU A 242 -10.17 -24.14 -5.66
N PHE A 243 -10.92 -24.49 -4.63
CA PHE A 243 -10.61 -24.13 -3.25
C PHE A 243 -9.80 -25.23 -2.58
N LEU A 244 -8.67 -24.88 -2.01
CA LEU A 244 -7.80 -25.74 -1.22
C LEU A 244 -7.80 -25.25 0.23
N GLY A 245 -8.31 -26.05 1.14
CA GLY A 245 -8.40 -25.70 2.55
C GLY A 245 -9.46 -26.52 3.28
N LYS A 246 -9.56 -26.29 4.60
CA LYS A 246 -10.64 -26.86 5.41
C LYS A 246 -11.97 -26.16 5.12
N SER A 247 -13.08 -26.71 5.65
CA SER A 247 -14.41 -26.10 5.48
C SER A 247 -14.44 -24.67 6.03
N VAL A 248 -15.08 -23.77 5.26
CA VAL A 248 -15.40 -22.40 5.65
C VAL A 248 -16.82 -22.26 6.20
N GLN A 249 -17.55 -23.37 6.31
CA GLN A 249 -18.93 -23.40 6.81
C GLN A 249 -19.03 -22.73 8.18
N ASP A 250 -19.92 -21.74 8.28
CA ASP A 250 -20.22 -20.92 9.46
C ASP A 250 -19.03 -20.10 10.02
N LYS A 251 -17.93 -19.98 9.25
CA LYS A 251 -16.76 -19.19 9.65
C LYS A 251 -16.80 -17.77 9.09
N ASP A 252 -16.18 -16.87 9.83
CA ASP A 252 -15.74 -15.60 9.29
C ASP A 252 -14.49 -15.83 8.44
N VAL A 253 -14.44 -15.25 7.27
CA VAL A 253 -13.28 -15.38 6.40
C VAL A 253 -12.67 -14.01 6.09
N ILE A 254 -11.35 -13.97 6.08
CA ILE A 254 -10.59 -12.76 5.76
C ILE A 254 -9.80 -13.05 4.48
N ILE A 255 -10.22 -12.48 3.36
CA ILE A 255 -9.49 -12.52 2.11
C ILE A 255 -8.35 -11.50 2.21
N VAL A 256 -7.12 -11.92 1.91
CA VAL A 256 -5.93 -11.05 2.04
C VAL A 256 -5.23 -10.92 0.70
N ASP A 257 -5.11 -9.68 0.21
CA ASP A 257 -4.40 -9.32 -1.02
C ASP A 257 -3.51 -8.09 -0.81
N ASP A 258 -2.68 -7.74 -1.80
CA ASP A 258 -1.92 -6.48 -1.78
C ASP A 258 -2.78 -5.31 -2.31
N MET A 259 -3.59 -5.54 -3.32
CA MET A 259 -4.40 -4.50 -3.94
C MET A 259 -5.74 -4.99 -4.45
N ILE A 260 -6.71 -4.09 -4.49
CA ILE A 260 -7.95 -4.25 -5.23
C ILE A 260 -7.87 -3.34 -6.47
N SER A 261 -7.77 -3.94 -7.66
CA SER A 261 -7.78 -3.20 -8.93
C SER A 261 -9.23 -2.92 -9.37
N SER A 262 -9.90 -3.87 -10.07
CA SER A 262 -11.31 -3.74 -10.46
C SER A 262 -12.30 -4.26 -9.40
N GLY A 263 -11.85 -5.11 -8.50
CA GLY A 263 -12.69 -5.82 -7.54
C GLY A 263 -13.28 -7.15 -8.05
N ASP A 264 -13.19 -7.44 -9.35
CA ASP A 264 -13.80 -8.65 -9.92
C ASP A 264 -13.29 -9.95 -9.26
N SER A 265 -11.97 -10.06 -9.05
CA SER A 265 -11.38 -11.25 -8.40
C SER A 265 -11.87 -11.44 -6.96
N VAL A 266 -12.00 -10.35 -6.20
CA VAL A 266 -12.53 -10.38 -4.84
C VAL A 266 -13.98 -10.83 -4.81
N ILE A 267 -14.81 -10.30 -5.73
CA ILE A 267 -16.23 -10.66 -5.85
C ILE A 267 -16.39 -12.14 -6.21
N ASP A 268 -15.58 -12.65 -7.15
CA ASP A 268 -15.63 -14.06 -7.55
C ASP A 268 -15.26 -15.01 -6.41
N VAL A 269 -14.20 -14.68 -5.67
CA VAL A 269 -13.79 -15.43 -4.47
C VAL A 269 -14.88 -15.37 -3.40
N ALA A 270 -15.47 -14.20 -3.16
CA ALA A 270 -16.55 -14.02 -2.19
C ALA A 270 -17.80 -14.86 -2.54
N LYS A 271 -18.21 -14.88 -3.81
CA LYS A 271 -19.32 -15.72 -4.28
C LYS A 271 -19.07 -17.19 -3.97
N GLN A 272 -17.89 -17.70 -4.25
CA GLN A 272 -17.53 -19.08 -4.01
C GLN A 272 -17.47 -19.42 -2.50
N LEU A 273 -16.98 -18.51 -1.67
CA LEU A 273 -16.94 -18.67 -0.22
C LEU A 273 -18.35 -18.67 0.37
N LYS A 274 -19.24 -17.76 -0.07
CA LYS A 274 -20.67 -17.78 0.35
C LYS A 274 -21.36 -19.05 -0.09
N GLY A 275 -21.10 -19.55 -1.29
CA GLY A 275 -21.64 -20.85 -1.76
C GLY A 275 -21.15 -22.06 -0.95
N ARG A 276 -20.05 -21.92 -0.20
CA ARG A 276 -19.49 -22.91 0.75
C ARG A 276 -19.92 -22.66 2.19
N GLY A 277 -20.83 -21.70 2.42
CA GLY A 277 -21.42 -21.43 3.74
C GLY A 277 -20.58 -20.49 4.63
N ALA A 278 -19.69 -19.69 4.09
CA ALA A 278 -18.99 -18.67 4.88
C ALA A 278 -19.98 -17.68 5.52
N ARG A 279 -19.82 -17.38 6.81
CA ARG A 279 -20.70 -16.50 7.59
C ARG A 279 -20.53 -15.05 7.16
N ARG A 280 -19.36 -14.48 7.43
CA ARG A 280 -18.98 -13.11 7.05
C ARG A 280 -17.73 -13.15 6.19
N ILE A 281 -17.63 -12.21 5.24
CA ILE A 281 -16.49 -12.08 4.36
C ILE A 281 -15.89 -10.67 4.50
N PHE A 282 -14.68 -10.62 5.02
CA PHE A 282 -13.85 -9.43 5.12
C PHE A 282 -12.74 -9.49 4.09
N VAL A 283 -12.36 -8.34 3.56
CA VAL A 283 -11.28 -8.22 2.59
C VAL A 283 -10.23 -7.25 3.12
N PHE A 284 -8.99 -7.69 3.18
CA PHE A 284 -7.83 -6.85 3.46
C PHE A 284 -7.04 -6.65 2.18
N ALA A 285 -6.86 -5.41 1.78
CA ALA A 285 -5.94 -5.05 0.71
C ALA A 285 -5.19 -3.78 1.10
N THR A 286 -3.87 -3.79 0.95
CA THR A 286 -3.08 -2.60 1.30
C THR A 286 -3.48 -1.43 0.43
N PHE A 287 -3.76 -1.65 -0.86
CA PHE A 287 -4.12 -0.61 -1.82
C PHE A 287 -5.51 -0.84 -2.42
N GLY A 288 -6.37 0.17 -2.31
CA GLY A 288 -7.66 0.21 -3.00
C GLY A 288 -7.57 1.11 -4.23
N LEU A 289 -7.36 0.55 -5.42
CA LEU A 289 -7.27 1.31 -6.66
C LEU A 289 -8.65 1.58 -7.28
N PHE A 290 -9.58 0.63 -7.17
CA PHE A 290 -10.97 0.71 -7.63
C PHE A 290 -11.10 1.28 -9.05
N CYS A 291 -10.28 0.77 -9.99
CA CYS A 291 -10.13 1.31 -11.35
C CYS A 291 -11.44 1.36 -12.15
N ASN A 292 -12.42 0.52 -11.81
CA ASN A 292 -13.71 0.41 -12.52
C ASN A 292 -14.88 1.00 -11.69
N GLY A 293 -14.58 1.87 -10.71
CA GLY A 293 -15.59 2.42 -9.80
C GLY A 293 -16.09 1.42 -8.78
N CYS A 294 -17.24 1.67 -8.17
CA CYS A 294 -17.75 0.91 -7.03
C CYS A 294 -19.05 0.13 -7.30
N ASP A 295 -19.68 0.24 -8.48
CA ASP A 295 -21.00 -0.33 -8.74
C ASP A 295 -21.08 -1.83 -8.44
N LYS A 296 -20.13 -2.61 -8.95
CA LYS A 296 -20.09 -4.06 -8.70
C LYS A 296 -19.87 -4.41 -7.22
N LEU A 297 -19.09 -3.60 -6.50
CA LEU A 297 -18.86 -3.79 -5.07
C LEU A 297 -20.10 -3.40 -4.26
N ASN A 298 -20.83 -2.35 -4.66
CA ASN A 298 -22.13 -1.99 -4.10
C ASN A 298 -23.12 -3.13 -4.27
N GLU A 299 -23.20 -3.71 -5.46
CA GLU A 299 -24.06 -4.87 -5.75
C GLU A 299 -23.65 -6.07 -4.89
N ALA A 300 -22.34 -6.38 -4.81
CA ALA A 300 -21.84 -7.50 -4.00
C ALA A 300 -22.17 -7.32 -2.51
N TYR A 301 -22.05 -6.11 -1.98
CA TYR A 301 -22.43 -5.79 -0.61
C TYR A 301 -23.96 -5.94 -0.40
N ASN A 302 -24.76 -5.35 -1.27
CA ASN A 302 -26.23 -5.40 -1.16
C ASN A 302 -26.77 -6.85 -1.26
N ASN A 303 -26.08 -7.71 -2.00
CA ASN A 303 -26.38 -9.14 -2.09
C ASN A 303 -25.78 -9.97 -0.94
N GLY A 304 -25.17 -9.35 0.07
CA GLY A 304 -24.58 -10.03 1.23
C GLY A 304 -23.36 -10.90 0.90
N LEU A 305 -22.67 -10.65 -0.22
CA LEU A 305 -21.48 -11.39 -0.61
C LEU A 305 -20.24 -10.94 0.15
N ILE A 306 -20.15 -9.65 0.46
CA ILE A 306 -19.01 -9.04 1.16
C ILE A 306 -19.57 -8.22 2.32
N ASP A 307 -18.98 -8.36 3.49
CA ASP A 307 -19.38 -7.59 4.67
C ASP A 307 -18.57 -6.30 4.81
N LYS A 308 -17.24 -6.34 4.58
CA LYS A 308 -16.40 -5.13 4.68
C LYS A 308 -15.09 -5.29 3.91
N ILE A 309 -14.66 -4.21 3.29
CA ILE A 309 -13.36 -4.10 2.62
C ILE A 309 -12.53 -3.07 3.37
N PHE A 310 -11.34 -3.48 3.79
CA PHE A 310 -10.37 -2.64 4.48
C PHE A 310 -9.22 -2.32 3.54
N THR A 311 -9.00 -1.03 3.24
CA THR A 311 -7.77 -0.59 2.55
C THR A 311 -7.13 0.58 3.26
N THR A 312 -5.83 0.76 3.04
CA THR A 312 -5.10 1.88 3.66
C THR A 312 -5.40 3.21 2.98
N ASN A 313 -5.09 4.30 3.67
CA ASN A 313 -5.08 5.65 3.11
C ASN A 313 -3.73 6.04 2.49
N LEU A 314 -2.92 5.05 2.10
CA LEU A 314 -1.61 5.26 1.49
C LEU A 314 -1.67 5.65 0.00
N ASN A 315 -2.80 5.38 -0.65
CA ASN A 315 -3.08 5.77 -2.03
C ASN A 315 -4.41 6.52 -2.10
N TYR A 316 -4.62 7.23 -3.21
CA TYR A 316 -5.87 7.94 -3.48
C TYR A 316 -7.08 7.00 -3.55
N ARG A 317 -8.18 7.40 -2.95
CA ARG A 317 -9.51 6.81 -3.07
C ARG A 317 -10.52 7.94 -3.28
N PRO A 318 -11.45 7.81 -4.25
CA PRO A 318 -12.51 8.79 -4.44
C PRO A 318 -13.49 8.80 -3.26
N GLU A 319 -14.15 9.93 -3.04
CA GLU A 319 -15.10 10.12 -1.93
C GLU A 319 -16.24 9.10 -1.93
N GLU A 320 -16.71 8.69 -3.11
CA GLU A 320 -17.75 7.67 -3.23
C GLU A 320 -17.36 6.32 -2.61
N ILE A 321 -16.06 5.95 -2.72
CA ILE A 321 -15.52 4.76 -2.06
C ILE A 321 -15.43 4.96 -0.55
N ILE A 322 -14.87 6.09 -0.12
CA ILE A 322 -14.68 6.41 1.30
C ILE A 322 -16.02 6.40 2.05
N ASN A 323 -17.08 6.87 1.40
CA ASN A 323 -18.43 6.95 1.98
C ASN A 323 -19.26 5.67 1.78
N SER A 324 -18.72 4.64 1.11
CA SER A 324 -19.46 3.39 0.89
C SER A 324 -19.61 2.57 2.18
N PRO A 325 -20.79 1.96 2.42
CA PRO A 325 -21.05 1.21 3.66
C PRO A 325 -20.17 -0.03 3.81
N TRP A 326 -19.69 -0.60 2.71
CA TRP A 326 -18.79 -1.75 2.67
C TRP A 326 -17.32 -1.38 2.84
N TYR A 327 -16.96 -0.11 2.85
CA TYR A 327 -15.58 0.35 2.94
C TYR A 327 -15.18 0.71 4.38
N ALA A 328 -13.97 0.41 4.75
CA ALA A 328 -13.32 0.86 5.99
C ALA A 328 -11.89 1.31 5.70
N GLU A 329 -11.60 2.57 6.05
CA GLU A 329 -10.25 3.12 5.92
C GLU A 329 -9.34 2.64 7.05
N VAL A 330 -8.15 2.17 6.67
CA VAL A 330 -7.05 1.88 7.59
C VAL A 330 -6.06 3.04 7.56
N ASN A 331 -6.13 3.89 8.57
CA ASN A 331 -5.31 5.11 8.65
C ASN A 331 -3.84 4.78 8.96
N MET A 332 -2.95 5.20 8.07
CA MET A 332 -1.51 4.96 8.13
C MET A 332 -0.70 6.22 8.49
N CYS A 333 -1.32 7.40 8.63
CA CYS A 333 -0.61 8.66 8.85
C CYS A 333 0.32 8.59 10.07
N LYS A 334 -0.20 8.11 11.22
CA LYS A 334 0.61 7.93 12.44
C LYS A 334 1.78 6.96 12.23
N TYR A 335 1.58 5.92 11.44
CA TYR A 335 2.61 4.91 11.20
C TYR A 335 3.71 5.44 10.28
N VAL A 336 3.33 6.16 9.21
CA VAL A 336 4.29 6.81 8.31
C VAL A 336 5.10 7.88 9.05
N SER A 337 4.48 8.70 9.89
CA SER A 337 5.21 9.68 10.69
C SER A 337 6.19 9.03 11.67
N TYR A 338 5.84 7.87 12.24
CA TYR A 338 6.74 7.12 13.12
C TYR A 338 7.93 6.52 12.35
N ILE A 339 7.73 6.06 11.11
CA ILE A 339 8.81 5.61 10.22
C ILE A 339 9.78 6.77 9.94
N ILE A 340 9.24 7.93 9.55
CA ILE A 340 10.03 9.13 9.26
C ILE A 340 10.85 9.57 10.48
N ASP A 341 10.22 9.64 11.67
CA ASP A 341 10.90 10.08 12.88
C ASP A 341 12.03 9.12 13.28
N ARG A 342 11.79 7.81 13.24
CA ARG A 342 12.83 6.81 13.54
C ARG A 342 14.03 6.88 12.58
N LEU A 343 13.76 6.96 11.28
CA LEU A 343 14.81 7.09 10.28
C LEU A 343 15.58 8.40 10.43
N ASN A 344 14.90 9.50 10.76
CA ASN A 344 15.56 10.78 11.00
C ASN A 344 16.41 10.79 12.29
N ARG A 345 16.09 9.92 13.26
CA ARG A 345 16.93 9.66 14.45
C ARG A 345 18.03 8.63 14.22
N ASP A 346 18.11 8.07 13.02
CA ASP A 346 19.03 6.97 12.67
C ASP A 346 18.81 5.71 13.56
N GLU A 347 17.54 5.49 13.95
CA GLU A 347 17.13 4.36 14.79
C GLU A 347 16.74 3.14 13.97
N SER A 348 16.86 1.96 14.58
CA SER A 348 16.49 0.69 13.94
C SER A 348 15.01 0.62 13.58
N MET A 349 14.72 0.14 12.37
CA MET A 349 13.36 -0.13 11.86
C MET A 349 12.84 -1.54 12.21
N SER A 350 13.63 -2.39 12.85
CA SER A 350 13.32 -3.82 13.03
C SER A 350 11.96 -4.09 13.68
N GLU A 351 11.57 -3.32 14.69
CA GLU A 351 10.26 -3.47 15.36
C GLU A 351 9.08 -3.09 14.46
N LEU A 352 9.29 -2.14 13.54
CA LEU A 352 8.26 -1.73 12.58
C LEU A 352 8.12 -2.74 11.45
N LEU A 353 9.25 -3.29 10.98
CA LEU A 353 9.28 -4.30 9.93
C LEU A 353 8.74 -5.66 10.40
N ASN A 354 8.82 -5.95 11.71
CA ASN A 354 8.31 -7.18 12.31
C ASN A 354 7.32 -6.92 13.45
N PRO A 355 6.05 -6.62 13.15
CA PRO A 355 5.03 -6.28 14.14
C PRO A 355 4.41 -7.48 14.88
N VAL A 356 4.96 -8.69 14.78
CA VAL A 356 4.36 -9.94 15.33
C VAL A 356 4.06 -9.81 16.82
N LYS A 357 5.03 -9.41 17.64
CA LYS A 357 4.83 -9.23 19.08
C LYS A 357 3.71 -8.23 19.36
N LYS A 358 3.72 -7.10 18.68
CA LYS A 358 2.69 -6.05 18.84
C LYS A 358 1.29 -6.53 18.46
N ILE A 359 1.19 -7.41 17.45
CA ILE A 359 -0.09 -8.02 17.05
C ILE A 359 -0.57 -8.97 18.16
N HIS A 360 0.31 -9.83 18.69
CA HIS A 360 -0.03 -10.77 19.77
C HIS A 360 -0.51 -10.01 21.00
N ASP A 361 0.30 -9.06 21.50
CA ASP A 361 -0.04 -8.25 22.68
C ASP A 361 -1.41 -7.55 22.51
N PHE A 362 -1.73 -7.06 21.30
CA PHE A 362 -2.99 -6.42 21.00
C PHE A 362 -4.17 -7.39 20.96
N VAL A 363 -4.01 -8.54 20.31
CA VAL A 363 -5.06 -9.57 20.19
C VAL A 363 -5.37 -10.17 21.57
N ASP A 364 -4.36 -10.45 22.38
CA ASP A 364 -4.52 -10.99 23.74
C ASP A 364 -5.21 -9.98 24.64
N ALA A 365 -4.81 -8.70 24.62
CA ALA A 365 -5.48 -7.64 25.37
C ALA A 365 -6.96 -7.45 25.01
N VAL A 366 -7.37 -7.81 23.79
CA VAL A 366 -8.79 -7.80 23.37
C VAL A 366 -9.51 -9.06 23.83
N ARG A 367 -8.83 -10.21 23.86
CA ARG A 367 -9.40 -11.47 24.41
C ARG A 367 -9.69 -11.38 25.91
N ASP A 368 -8.78 -10.78 26.67
CA ASP A 368 -8.89 -10.65 28.13
C ASP A 368 -9.99 -9.69 28.58
N LYS A 369 -10.50 -8.84 27.68
CA LYS A 369 -11.62 -7.91 27.95
C LYS A 369 -12.99 -8.49 27.63
N LYS A 370 -13.08 -9.68 27.05
CA LYS A 370 -14.32 -10.41 26.72
C LYS A 370 -14.60 -11.52 27.73
#